data_d3eaab507812ba695b4595824896dd4f
#
_entry.id   d3eaab507812ba695b4595824896dd4f
#
_cell.length_a   1.000
_cell.length_b   1.000
_cell.length_c   1.000
_cell.angle_alpha   90.00
_cell.angle_beta   90.00
_cell.angle_gamma   90.00
#
_symmetry.space_group_name_H-M   'P 1'
#
loop_
_entity.id
_entity.type
_entity.pdbx_description
1 polymer ?
#
loop_
_entity_poly.entity_id
_entity_poly.type
_entity_poly.pdbx_seq_one_letter_code
_entity_poly.pdbx_strand_id
1 'polypeptide(L)'
;MSRIGKLPVAVPSGVDVDIAGQTVTVKGPKGSLTHVVAEPITVSHDSGTITLARPDEERVSKSLHGLSRTLIANMVVGVTEGYTKKLEIVGTGYRVVAKGSDLEFALGFSHPVPVPAPEGITFAVETPTRFSVSGIDKQKVGEVAAKIRKLRKPDPYKGKGVRYAGEVIRRKAGKAGKK
;
A
#
# COMPACT_ATOMS: atom_id res chain seq x y z
N MET A 1 25.65 4.72 -6.32
CA MET A 1 25.41 3.27 -6.12
C MET A 1 24.04 3.07 -5.46
N SER A 2 23.22 2.09 -5.90
CA SER A 2 21.95 1.78 -5.21
C SER A 2 22.26 0.94 -3.97
N ARG A 3 22.21 1.55 -2.79
CA ARG A 3 22.39 0.83 -1.52
C ARG A 3 21.29 -0.22 -1.31
N ILE A 4 20.05 0.11 -1.72
CA ILE A 4 18.88 -0.76 -1.55
C ILE A 4 18.96 -1.97 -2.49
N GLY A 5 19.30 -1.78 -3.76
CA GLY A 5 19.33 -2.87 -4.75
C GLY A 5 20.31 -4.00 -4.40
N LYS A 6 21.44 -3.66 -3.76
CA LYS A 6 22.46 -4.63 -3.38
C LYS A 6 22.11 -5.43 -2.11
N LEU A 7 21.10 -5.01 -1.35
CA LEU A 7 20.73 -5.74 -0.15
C LEU A 7 19.96 -7.01 -0.52
N PRO A 8 20.39 -8.19 -0.08
CA PRO A 8 19.67 -9.43 -0.32
C PRO A 8 18.28 -9.39 0.31
N VAL A 9 17.35 -10.18 -0.22
CA VAL A 9 16.01 -10.35 0.35
C VAL A 9 15.96 -11.75 0.97
N ALA A 10 15.90 -11.82 2.29
CA ALA A 10 15.72 -13.08 2.99
C ALA A 10 14.31 -13.63 2.76
N VAL A 11 14.21 -14.90 2.46
CA VAL A 11 12.95 -15.63 2.32
C VAL A 11 12.68 -16.35 3.65
N PRO A 12 11.63 -15.96 4.39
CA PRO A 12 11.32 -16.63 5.65
C PRO A 12 10.79 -18.05 5.41
N SER A 13 10.85 -18.88 6.45
CA SER A 13 10.31 -20.24 6.41
C SER A 13 8.81 -20.21 6.10
N GLY A 14 8.36 -21.10 5.19
CA GLY A 14 6.96 -21.15 4.74
C GLY A 14 6.62 -20.22 3.58
N VAL A 15 7.64 -19.64 2.94
CA VAL A 15 7.49 -18.90 1.67
C VAL A 15 8.25 -19.65 0.58
N ASP A 16 7.56 -19.97 -0.50
CA ASP A 16 8.14 -20.54 -1.71
C ASP A 16 8.34 -19.46 -2.76
N VAL A 17 9.50 -19.49 -3.42
CA VAL A 17 9.85 -18.55 -4.48
C VAL A 17 10.18 -19.32 -5.74
N ASP A 18 9.45 -19.04 -6.81
CA ASP A 18 9.67 -19.59 -8.14
C ASP A 18 10.09 -18.46 -9.10
N ILE A 19 11.16 -18.70 -9.83
CA ILE A 19 11.72 -17.73 -10.79
C ILE A 19 11.76 -18.36 -12.17
N ALA A 20 10.90 -17.89 -13.07
CA ALA A 20 10.82 -18.29 -14.45
C ALA A 20 11.26 -17.12 -15.35
N GLY A 21 12.55 -17.06 -15.68
CA GLY A 21 13.13 -15.94 -16.42
C GLY A 21 12.99 -14.62 -15.65
N GLN A 22 12.21 -13.67 -16.21
CA GLN A 22 11.93 -12.37 -15.56
C GLN A 22 10.73 -12.41 -14.61
N THR A 23 9.98 -13.52 -14.59
CA THR A 23 8.79 -13.64 -13.75
C THR A 23 9.16 -14.25 -12.41
N VAL A 24 8.87 -13.52 -11.33
CA VAL A 24 9.07 -13.97 -9.95
C VAL A 24 7.70 -14.19 -9.33
N THR A 25 7.44 -15.41 -8.86
CA THR A 25 6.23 -15.79 -8.14
C THR A 25 6.60 -16.12 -6.69
N VAL A 26 5.95 -15.46 -5.75
CA VAL A 26 6.15 -15.66 -4.32
C VAL A 26 4.86 -16.20 -3.73
N LYS A 27 4.92 -17.40 -3.12
CA LYS A 27 3.79 -18.07 -2.47
C LYS A 27 4.04 -18.13 -0.97
N GLY A 28 3.04 -17.81 -0.19
CA GLY A 28 3.13 -17.84 1.28
C GLY A 28 1.78 -18.15 1.92
N PRO A 29 1.70 -18.10 3.26
CA PRO A 29 0.51 -18.49 4.00
C PRO A 29 -0.74 -17.65 3.70
N LYS A 30 -0.58 -16.40 3.24
CA LYS A 30 -1.71 -15.51 2.92
C LYS A 30 -2.09 -15.50 1.44
N GLY A 31 -1.35 -16.17 0.58
CA GLY A 31 -1.64 -16.24 -0.85
C GLY A 31 -0.38 -16.19 -1.71
N SER A 32 -0.56 -15.88 -2.98
CA SER A 32 0.53 -15.79 -3.95
C SER A 32 0.51 -14.46 -4.68
N LEU A 33 1.69 -13.94 -4.97
CA LEU A 33 1.90 -12.74 -5.79
C LEU A 33 2.89 -13.07 -6.90
N THR A 34 2.64 -12.51 -8.07
CA THR A 34 3.53 -12.64 -9.24
C THR A 34 3.92 -11.26 -9.74
N HIS A 35 5.18 -11.10 -10.08
CA HIS A 35 5.71 -9.85 -10.62
C HIS A 35 6.72 -10.13 -11.73
N VAL A 36 6.62 -9.35 -12.81
CA VAL A 36 7.59 -9.40 -13.91
C VAL A 36 8.64 -8.32 -13.68
N VAL A 37 9.86 -8.75 -13.44
CA VAL A 37 11.00 -7.86 -13.23
C VAL A 37 11.41 -7.24 -14.56
N ALA A 38 11.58 -5.93 -14.58
CA ALA A 38 11.96 -5.22 -15.80
C ALA A 38 13.42 -5.51 -16.20
N GLU A 39 13.65 -5.74 -17.49
CA GLU A 39 14.99 -5.79 -18.05
C GLU A 39 15.72 -4.46 -17.84
N PRO A 40 17.04 -4.45 -17.62
CA PRO A 40 18.00 -5.56 -17.72
C PRO A 40 18.33 -6.23 -16.37
N ILE A 41 17.45 -6.19 -15.37
CA ILE A 41 17.73 -6.72 -14.04
C ILE A 41 17.56 -8.25 -14.06
N THR A 42 18.54 -8.96 -13.51
CA THR A 42 18.48 -10.41 -13.29
C THR A 42 18.21 -10.74 -11.84
N VAL A 43 17.47 -11.82 -11.61
CA VAL A 43 17.09 -12.29 -10.28
C VAL A 43 17.62 -13.71 -10.09
N SER A 44 18.24 -13.96 -8.95
CA SER A 44 18.66 -15.30 -8.53
C SER A 44 18.18 -15.62 -7.14
N HIS A 45 17.89 -16.89 -6.88
CA HIS A 45 17.48 -17.39 -5.57
C HIS A 45 18.43 -18.48 -5.12
N ASP A 46 19.19 -18.22 -4.06
CA ASP A 46 20.15 -19.14 -3.51
C ASP A 46 19.97 -19.26 -1.99
N SER A 47 19.87 -20.51 -1.49
CA SER A 47 19.87 -20.83 -0.05
C SER A 47 18.88 -19.98 0.77
N GLY A 48 17.67 -19.75 0.27
CA GLY A 48 16.64 -18.96 0.98
C GLY A 48 16.87 -17.44 0.92
N THR A 49 17.66 -17.00 -0.04
CA THR A 49 17.92 -15.56 -0.25
C THR A 49 17.77 -15.21 -1.72
N ILE A 50 17.04 -14.14 -1.99
CA ILE A 50 16.89 -13.60 -3.34
C ILE A 50 17.88 -12.45 -3.51
N THR A 51 18.68 -12.52 -4.57
CA THR A 51 19.61 -11.48 -4.96
C THR A 51 19.28 -10.96 -6.34
N LEU A 52 19.51 -9.67 -6.55
CA LEU A 52 19.31 -9.04 -7.85
C LEU A 52 20.64 -8.49 -8.35
N ALA A 53 20.87 -8.65 -9.66
CA ALA A 53 22.04 -8.09 -10.33
C ALA A 53 21.63 -7.17 -11.46
N ARG A 54 22.48 -6.20 -11.76
CA ARG A 54 22.36 -5.31 -12.91
C ARG A 54 23.60 -5.43 -13.78
N PRO A 55 23.49 -5.36 -15.11
CA PRO A 55 24.64 -5.53 -16.02
C PRO A 55 25.57 -4.31 -16.04
N ASP A 56 25.05 -3.13 -15.79
CA ASP A 56 25.76 -1.87 -15.96
C ASP A 56 25.52 -0.85 -14.83
N GLU A 57 26.21 0.29 -14.92
CA GLU A 57 26.11 1.40 -13.99
C GLU A 57 25.25 2.58 -14.54
N GLU A 58 24.42 2.32 -15.56
CA GLU A 58 23.53 3.31 -16.12
C GLU A 58 22.47 3.79 -15.11
N ARG A 59 21.95 4.99 -15.34
CA ARG A 59 20.93 5.61 -14.46
C ARG A 59 19.65 4.75 -14.40
N VAL A 60 19.24 4.21 -15.55
CA VAL A 60 18.03 3.38 -15.67
C VAL A 60 18.22 2.08 -14.90
N SER A 61 19.31 1.35 -15.13
CA SER A 61 19.62 0.09 -14.45
C SER A 61 19.74 0.27 -12.94
N LYS A 62 20.33 1.37 -12.48
CA LYS A 62 20.37 1.71 -11.04
C LYS A 62 18.97 1.92 -10.44
N SER A 63 18.09 2.60 -11.16
CA SER A 63 16.72 2.85 -10.68
C SER A 63 15.90 1.57 -10.64
N LEU A 64 15.95 0.76 -11.71
CA LEU A 64 15.25 -0.52 -11.82
C LEU A 64 15.74 -1.53 -10.79
N HIS A 65 17.04 -1.58 -10.52
CA HIS A 65 17.64 -2.47 -9.52
C HIS A 65 17.03 -2.24 -8.12
N GLY A 66 16.98 -0.97 -7.67
CA GLY A 66 16.40 -0.63 -6.38
C GLY A 66 14.89 -0.85 -6.32
N LEU A 67 14.18 -0.54 -7.43
CA LEU A 67 12.74 -0.74 -7.55
C LEU A 67 12.39 -2.23 -7.47
N SER A 68 12.98 -3.05 -8.33
CA SER A 68 12.70 -4.50 -8.41
C SER A 68 12.98 -5.20 -7.08
N ARG A 69 14.10 -4.88 -6.43
CA ARG A 69 14.42 -5.41 -5.10
C ARG A 69 13.34 -5.04 -4.09
N THR A 70 12.87 -3.81 -4.09
CA THR A 70 11.84 -3.35 -3.15
C THR A 70 10.50 -4.02 -3.40
N LEU A 71 10.13 -4.22 -4.68
CA LEU A 71 8.89 -4.90 -5.05
C LEU A 71 8.90 -6.36 -4.58
N ILE A 72 10.00 -7.09 -4.84
CA ILE A 72 10.15 -8.49 -4.38
C ILE A 72 10.12 -8.57 -2.85
N ALA A 73 10.83 -7.69 -2.15
CA ALA A 73 10.77 -7.63 -0.69
C ALA A 73 9.34 -7.35 -0.16
N ASN A 74 8.62 -6.46 -0.83
CA ASN A 74 7.21 -6.20 -0.49
C ASN A 74 6.32 -7.43 -0.75
N MET A 75 6.58 -8.22 -1.80
CA MET A 75 5.84 -9.46 -2.05
C MET A 75 6.07 -10.47 -0.93
N VAL A 76 7.32 -10.68 -0.51
CA VAL A 76 7.67 -11.61 0.57
C VAL A 76 6.95 -11.22 1.87
N VAL A 77 7.01 -9.96 2.28
CA VAL A 77 6.30 -9.46 3.48
C VAL A 77 4.78 -9.55 3.27
N GLY A 78 4.28 -9.26 2.07
CA GLY A 78 2.85 -9.30 1.77
C GLY A 78 2.23 -10.68 1.93
N VAL A 79 2.89 -11.73 1.44
CA VAL A 79 2.38 -13.11 1.55
C VAL A 79 2.57 -13.71 2.93
N THR A 80 3.43 -13.14 3.80
CA THR A 80 3.64 -13.56 5.19
C THR A 80 2.75 -12.79 6.16
N GLU A 81 3.00 -11.50 6.32
CA GLU A 81 2.35 -10.64 7.30
C GLU A 81 1.12 -9.93 6.71
N GLY A 82 1.18 -9.58 5.43
CA GLY A 82 0.22 -8.71 4.77
C GLY A 82 0.46 -7.24 5.08
N TYR A 83 -0.35 -6.39 4.45
CA TYR A 83 -0.31 -4.95 4.67
C TYR A 83 -1.64 -4.43 5.16
N THR A 84 -1.59 -3.49 6.09
CA THR A 84 -2.77 -2.82 6.62
C THR A 84 -2.53 -1.31 6.66
N LYS A 85 -3.44 -0.54 6.08
CA LYS A 85 -3.49 0.92 6.18
C LYS A 85 -4.71 1.33 6.98
N LYS A 86 -4.49 1.96 8.13
CA LYS A 86 -5.57 2.54 8.97
C LYS A 86 -5.87 3.96 8.52
N LEU A 87 -7.15 4.29 8.44
CA LEU A 87 -7.66 5.61 8.09
C LEU A 87 -8.66 6.09 9.14
N GLU A 88 -8.77 7.41 9.25
CA GLU A 88 -9.67 8.09 10.16
C GLU A 88 -10.53 9.12 9.40
N ILE A 89 -11.76 9.25 9.83
CA ILE A 89 -12.70 10.24 9.33
C ILE A 89 -12.89 11.31 10.40
N VAL A 90 -12.68 12.55 10.03
CA VAL A 90 -12.87 13.71 10.91
C VAL A 90 -13.98 14.59 10.33
N GLY A 91 -14.98 14.88 11.13
CA GLY A 91 -16.09 15.75 10.72
C GLY A 91 -17.41 15.37 11.40
N THR A 92 -18.19 16.37 11.78
CA THR A 92 -19.50 16.16 12.39
C THR A 92 -20.45 15.49 11.39
N GLY A 93 -21.03 14.34 11.75
CA GLY A 93 -21.92 13.58 10.91
C GLY A 93 -21.23 12.73 9.83
N TYR A 94 -19.89 12.80 9.68
CA TYR A 94 -19.15 11.95 8.76
C TYR A 94 -19.00 10.55 9.36
N ARG A 95 -19.27 9.53 8.54
CA ARG A 95 -19.20 8.13 8.98
C ARG A 95 -18.91 7.20 7.82
N VAL A 96 -18.43 6.02 8.16
CA VAL A 96 -18.29 4.85 7.27
C VAL A 96 -19.09 3.69 7.84
N VAL A 97 -19.70 2.91 6.97
CA VAL A 97 -20.44 1.70 7.30
C VAL A 97 -19.98 0.59 6.37
N ALA A 98 -19.79 -0.62 6.90
CA ALA A 98 -19.54 -1.80 6.10
C ALA A 98 -20.85 -2.30 5.47
N LYS A 99 -20.84 -2.58 4.18
CA LYS A 99 -21.93 -3.23 3.42
C LYS A 99 -21.40 -4.51 2.79
N GLY A 100 -21.49 -5.62 3.49
CA GLY A 100 -20.85 -6.87 3.07
C GLY A 100 -19.33 -6.70 3.02
N SER A 101 -18.74 -6.90 1.84
CA SER A 101 -17.31 -6.66 1.59
C SER A 101 -16.95 -5.20 1.37
N ASP A 102 -17.94 -4.37 1.04
CA ASP A 102 -17.76 -3.00 0.57
C ASP A 102 -17.89 -1.98 1.71
N LEU A 103 -17.46 -0.74 1.44
CA LEU A 103 -17.66 0.39 2.35
C LEU A 103 -18.65 1.40 1.74
N GLU A 104 -19.48 1.97 2.59
CA GLU A 104 -20.32 3.11 2.25
C GLU A 104 -19.94 4.30 3.13
N PHE A 105 -19.65 5.41 2.48
CA PHE A 105 -19.20 6.64 3.14
C PHE A 105 -20.29 7.72 3.12
N ALA A 106 -20.60 8.29 4.27
CA ALA A 106 -21.35 9.54 4.41
C ALA A 106 -20.37 10.65 4.80
N LEU A 107 -19.96 11.46 3.82
CA LEU A 107 -18.92 12.49 3.98
C LEU A 107 -19.45 13.91 3.73
N GLY A 108 -20.77 14.14 3.95
CA GLY A 108 -21.41 15.46 3.75
C GLY A 108 -21.67 15.79 2.28
N PHE A 109 -21.81 14.76 1.44
CA PHE A 109 -22.41 14.85 0.11
C PHE A 109 -23.93 14.61 0.21
N SER A 110 -24.66 14.98 -0.84
CA SER A 110 -26.13 14.74 -0.92
C SER A 110 -26.49 13.25 -1.00
N HIS A 111 -25.52 12.39 -1.29
CA HIS A 111 -25.70 10.94 -1.42
C HIS A 111 -24.54 10.20 -0.73
N PRO A 112 -24.75 8.98 -0.25
CA PRO A 112 -23.65 8.15 0.22
C PRO A 112 -22.74 7.72 -0.94
N VAL A 113 -21.47 7.53 -0.66
CA VAL A 113 -20.46 7.13 -1.66
C VAL A 113 -20.08 5.67 -1.41
N PRO A 114 -20.50 4.72 -2.27
CA PRO A 114 -20.10 3.34 -2.17
C PRO A 114 -18.67 3.16 -2.70
N VAL A 115 -17.90 2.33 -2.01
CA VAL A 115 -16.53 1.92 -2.42
C VAL A 115 -16.49 0.40 -2.40
N PRO A 116 -16.53 -0.24 -3.58
CA PRO A 116 -16.43 -1.69 -3.67
C PRO A 116 -15.04 -2.17 -3.27
N ALA A 117 -14.95 -3.35 -2.66
CA ALA A 117 -13.70 -4.01 -2.35
C ALA A 117 -13.10 -4.62 -3.64
N PRO A 118 -11.94 -4.16 -4.10
CA PRO A 118 -11.24 -4.82 -5.20
C PRO A 118 -10.73 -6.20 -4.76
N GLU A 119 -10.48 -7.08 -5.73
CA GLU A 119 -9.92 -8.39 -5.48
C GLU A 119 -8.60 -8.33 -4.69
N GLY A 120 -8.51 -9.12 -3.61
CA GLY A 120 -7.35 -9.17 -2.72
C GLY A 120 -7.30 -8.05 -1.68
N ILE A 121 -8.36 -7.23 -1.56
CA ILE A 121 -8.50 -6.20 -0.52
C ILE A 121 -9.64 -6.56 0.44
N THR A 122 -9.37 -6.40 1.71
CA THR A 122 -10.35 -6.56 2.79
C THR A 122 -10.47 -5.26 3.56
N PHE A 123 -11.69 -4.85 3.83
CA PHE A 123 -12.00 -3.71 4.68
C PHE A 123 -12.44 -4.17 6.07
N ALA A 124 -12.00 -3.45 7.10
CA ALA A 124 -12.50 -3.64 8.46
C ALA A 124 -12.85 -2.27 9.07
N VAL A 125 -14.08 -2.17 9.59
CA VAL A 125 -14.58 -0.97 10.26
C VAL A 125 -14.51 -1.20 11.76
N GLU A 126 -13.59 -0.49 12.44
CA GLU A 126 -13.43 -0.56 13.90
C GLU A 126 -14.47 0.31 14.60
N THR A 127 -14.70 1.50 14.08
CA THR A 127 -15.71 2.46 14.53
C THR A 127 -16.28 3.21 13.33
N PRO A 128 -17.41 3.91 13.44
CA PRO A 128 -17.95 4.72 12.33
C PRO A 128 -16.99 5.77 11.77
N THR A 129 -15.89 6.07 12.50
CA THR A 129 -14.88 7.05 12.11
C THR A 129 -13.49 6.45 11.90
N ARG A 130 -13.31 5.15 12.15
CA ARG A 130 -12.02 4.47 11.98
C ARG A 130 -12.21 3.16 11.24
N PHE A 131 -11.41 2.97 10.22
CA PHE A 131 -11.43 1.76 9.40
C PHE A 131 -10.04 1.44 8.88
N SER A 132 -9.86 0.23 8.41
CA SER A 132 -8.61 -0.23 7.83
C SER A 132 -8.82 -0.88 6.47
N VAL A 133 -7.79 -0.79 5.65
CA VAL A 133 -7.67 -1.42 4.34
C VAL A 133 -6.52 -2.42 4.42
N SER A 134 -6.80 -3.70 4.21
CA SER A 134 -5.83 -4.79 4.33
C SER A 134 -5.73 -5.59 3.04
N GLY A 135 -4.56 -6.18 2.78
CA GLY A 135 -4.33 -7.04 1.63
C GLY A 135 -2.89 -7.54 1.57
N ILE A 136 -2.62 -8.47 0.66
CA ILE A 136 -1.29 -9.02 0.45
C ILE A 136 -0.42 -8.12 -0.42
N ASP A 137 -1.02 -7.35 -1.34
CA ASP A 137 -0.32 -6.46 -2.26
C ASP A 137 -0.25 -5.04 -1.69
N LYS A 138 0.97 -4.61 -1.35
CA LYS A 138 1.24 -3.25 -0.83
C LYS A 138 0.79 -2.15 -1.78
N GLN A 139 0.93 -2.35 -3.09
CA GLN A 139 0.56 -1.36 -4.10
C GLN A 139 -0.95 -1.20 -4.14
N LYS A 140 -1.70 -2.30 -4.22
CA LYS A 140 -3.18 -2.29 -4.21
C LYS A 140 -3.73 -1.68 -2.91
N VAL A 141 -3.19 -2.09 -1.75
CA VAL A 141 -3.59 -1.52 -0.44
C VAL A 141 -3.33 -0.01 -0.41
N GLY A 142 -2.16 0.43 -0.88
CA GLY A 142 -1.81 1.85 -0.94
C GLY A 142 -2.69 2.65 -1.89
N GLU A 143 -2.98 2.11 -3.07
CA GLU A 143 -3.82 2.74 -4.08
C GLU A 143 -5.27 2.92 -3.59
N VAL A 144 -5.86 1.84 -3.05
CA VAL A 144 -7.23 1.87 -2.51
C VAL A 144 -7.34 2.86 -1.36
N ALA A 145 -6.40 2.83 -0.40
CA ALA A 145 -6.37 3.78 0.70
C ALA A 145 -6.23 5.23 0.21
N ALA A 146 -5.42 5.48 -0.82
CA ALA A 146 -5.27 6.80 -1.42
C ALA A 146 -6.54 7.24 -2.18
N LYS A 147 -7.23 6.33 -2.89
CA LYS A 147 -8.52 6.61 -3.55
C LYS A 147 -9.58 7.01 -2.52
N ILE A 148 -9.69 6.26 -1.42
CA ILE A 148 -10.64 6.59 -0.33
C ILE A 148 -10.31 7.95 0.30
N ARG A 149 -9.03 8.22 0.59
CA ARG A 149 -8.62 9.54 1.12
C ARG A 149 -8.95 10.68 0.16
N LYS A 150 -8.91 10.46 -1.16
CA LYS A 150 -9.26 11.46 -2.18
C LYS A 150 -10.76 11.77 -2.24
N LEU A 151 -11.66 10.90 -1.76
CA LEU A 151 -13.10 11.17 -1.73
C LEU A 151 -13.42 12.48 -1.00
N ARG A 152 -12.78 12.69 0.16
CA ARG A 152 -12.87 13.96 0.89
C ARG A 152 -11.55 14.26 1.55
N LYS A 153 -10.67 15.00 0.86
CA LYS A 153 -9.37 15.41 1.42
C LYS A 153 -9.57 16.26 2.68
N PRO A 154 -8.69 16.15 3.67
CA PRO A 154 -8.77 16.98 4.87
C PRO A 154 -8.71 18.47 4.54
N ASP A 155 -9.67 19.21 5.06
CA ASP A 155 -9.72 20.67 4.93
C ASP A 155 -8.59 21.32 5.74
N PRO A 156 -7.86 22.29 5.18
CA PRO A 156 -6.73 22.92 5.87
C PRO A 156 -7.14 23.85 7.03
N TYR A 157 -8.41 24.21 7.19
CA TYR A 157 -8.86 25.09 8.27
C TYR A 157 -9.38 24.30 9.47
N LYS A 158 -10.33 23.39 9.27
CA LYS A 158 -10.96 22.59 10.35
C LYS A 158 -10.42 21.16 10.40
N GLY A 159 -9.73 20.69 9.36
CA GLY A 159 -9.19 19.35 9.25
C GLY A 159 -10.24 18.27 8.99
N LYS A 160 -11.45 18.65 8.54
CA LYS A 160 -12.53 17.72 8.20
C LYS A 160 -12.24 16.96 6.92
N GLY A 161 -12.42 15.66 6.93
CA GLY A 161 -12.18 14.79 5.78
C GLY A 161 -11.65 13.43 6.19
N VAL A 162 -11.22 12.64 5.22
CA VAL A 162 -10.59 11.33 5.40
C VAL A 162 -9.07 11.50 5.40
N ARG A 163 -8.40 10.99 6.43
CA ARG A 163 -6.94 11.03 6.58
C ARG A 163 -6.38 9.67 6.96
N TYR A 164 -5.10 9.47 6.81
CA TYR A 164 -4.43 8.31 7.39
C TYR A 164 -4.38 8.43 8.91
N ALA A 165 -4.41 7.30 9.61
CA ALA A 165 -4.24 7.30 11.05
C ALA A 165 -2.87 7.90 11.42
N GLY A 166 -2.88 8.88 12.32
CA GLY A 166 -1.67 9.61 12.72
C GLY A 166 -1.19 10.67 11.73
N GLU A 167 -1.92 10.93 10.63
CA GLU A 167 -1.57 12.01 9.69
C GLU A 167 -1.78 13.38 10.33
N VAL A 168 -0.72 14.16 10.42
CA VAL A 168 -0.78 15.55 10.92
C VAL A 168 -1.16 16.49 9.78
N ILE A 169 -2.34 17.11 9.88
CA ILE A 169 -2.80 18.10 8.91
C ILE A 169 -2.34 19.48 9.33
N ARG A 170 -1.48 20.09 8.50
CA ARG A 170 -1.02 21.46 8.72
C ARG A 170 -2.21 22.42 8.53
N ARG A 171 -2.70 22.98 9.64
CA ARG A 171 -3.83 23.91 9.63
C ARG A 171 -3.39 25.32 9.30
N LYS A 172 -4.25 26.05 8.58
CA LYS A 172 -4.12 27.48 8.31
C LYS A 172 -4.97 28.26 9.29
N ALA A 173 -4.51 29.44 9.71
CA ALA A 173 -5.34 30.37 10.48
C ALA A 173 -6.45 30.93 9.59
N GLY A 174 -7.69 30.94 10.07
CA GLY A 174 -8.82 31.62 9.42
C GLY A 174 -8.76 33.14 9.58
N LYS A 175 -9.73 33.85 9.00
CA LYS A 175 -9.84 35.32 9.09
C LYS A 175 -9.83 35.88 10.52
N ALA A 176 -10.32 35.13 11.51
CA ALA A 176 -10.34 35.52 12.92
C ALA A 176 -8.96 35.48 13.62
N GLY A 177 -7.93 34.91 12.98
CA GLY A 177 -6.55 34.87 13.51
C GLY A 177 -5.72 36.10 13.18
N LYS A 178 -6.29 37.13 12.58
CA LYS A 178 -5.64 38.40 12.31
C LYS A 178 -6.09 39.41 13.36
N LYS A 179 -5.50 39.36 14.57
CA LYS A 179 -5.36 40.48 15.47
C LYS A 179 -3.93 40.95 15.45
#